data_5df83abea1bc5b165ff7fd0a19d80c7a
#
_entry.id   5df83abea1bc5b165ff7fd0a19d80c7a
#
_cell.length_a   1.000
_cell.length_b   1.000
_cell.length_c   1.000
_cell.angle_alpha   90.00
_cell.angle_beta   90.00
_cell.angle_gamma   90.00
#
_symmetry.space_group_name_H-M   'P 1'
#
loop_
_entity.id
_entity.type
_entity.pdbx_description
1 polymer ?
#
loop_
_entity_poly.entity_id
_entity_poly.type
_entity_poly.pdbx_seq_one_letter_code
_entity_poly.pdbx_strand_id
1 'polypeptide(L)'
;ALGSDTAFFVRNAPQLCTGRGEVMRPVKPAFGGYTLLIVKPDEAVSTREAYAGVRPAVPAESLEESMRLPVTAWQGRVKNDFEPHVFAAHPRLAELKESLLKAGAVYAAMSGSGSALFGLFDDPVRAQNYTPPFDGVFLHRERL
;
A
#
# COMPACT_ATOMS: atom_id res chain seq x y z
N ALA A 1 -11.51 -12.38 -21.97
CA ALA A 1 -11.71 -11.09 -21.31
C ALA A 1 -10.42 -10.76 -20.55
N LEU A 2 -9.93 -9.54 -20.68
CA LEU A 2 -8.85 -9.01 -19.87
C LEU A 2 -9.39 -8.77 -18.45
N GLY A 3 -8.55 -8.89 -17.40
CA GLY A 3 -8.98 -8.72 -16.00
C GLY A 3 -9.56 -7.33 -15.71
N SER A 4 -10.31 -7.19 -14.61
CA SER A 4 -10.96 -5.95 -14.19
C SER A 4 -9.99 -4.77 -14.02
N ASP A 5 -8.76 -5.05 -13.59
CA ASP A 5 -7.74 -4.03 -13.31
C ASP A 5 -7.00 -3.52 -14.55
N THR A 6 -7.22 -4.15 -15.73
CA THR A 6 -6.51 -3.79 -16.96
C THR A 6 -6.77 -2.34 -17.39
N ALA A 7 -7.99 -1.86 -17.19
CA ALA A 7 -8.37 -0.49 -17.56
C ALA A 7 -7.63 0.58 -16.74
N PHE A 8 -7.25 0.28 -15.49
CA PHE A 8 -6.44 1.15 -14.66
C PHE A 8 -5.05 1.40 -15.29
N PHE A 9 -4.39 0.33 -15.74
CA PHE A 9 -3.05 0.44 -16.33
C PHE A 9 -3.02 1.16 -17.68
N VAL A 10 -4.14 1.20 -18.41
CA VAL A 10 -4.23 1.97 -19.66
C VAL A 10 -4.11 3.49 -19.40
N ARG A 11 -4.67 3.98 -18.30
CA ARG A 11 -4.61 5.40 -17.94
C ARG A 11 -3.31 5.79 -17.24
N ASN A 12 -2.70 4.85 -16.55
CA ASN A 12 -1.45 5.03 -15.80
C ASN A 12 -1.40 6.32 -14.96
N ALA A 13 -2.46 6.59 -14.23
CA ALA A 13 -2.62 7.76 -13.38
C ALA A 13 -3.41 7.39 -12.11
N PRO A 14 -3.22 8.12 -10.99
CA PRO A 14 -3.96 7.86 -9.76
C PRO A 14 -5.47 7.94 -9.97
N GLN A 15 -6.19 6.91 -9.55
CA GLN A 15 -7.63 6.80 -9.70
C GLN A 15 -8.30 6.20 -8.47
N LEU A 16 -9.47 6.70 -8.15
CA LEU A 16 -10.39 6.02 -7.23
C LEU A 16 -11.24 5.05 -8.05
N CYS A 17 -11.07 3.76 -7.76
CA CYS A 17 -11.80 2.69 -8.42
C CYS A 17 -12.92 2.19 -7.51
N THR A 18 -14.13 2.03 -8.05
CA THR A 18 -15.29 1.49 -7.36
C THR A 18 -15.94 0.38 -8.19
N GLY A 19 -16.98 -0.27 -7.67
CA GLY A 19 -17.55 -1.46 -8.29
C GLY A 19 -16.57 -2.64 -8.14
N ARG A 20 -16.27 -3.31 -9.27
CA ARG A 20 -15.23 -4.35 -9.36
C ARG A 20 -13.88 -3.79 -9.85
N GLY A 21 -13.70 -2.45 -9.81
CA GLY A 21 -12.56 -1.74 -10.37
C GLY A 21 -12.84 -1.06 -11.72
N GLU A 22 -14.02 -1.28 -12.32
CA GLU A 22 -14.39 -0.74 -13.64
C GLU A 22 -14.85 0.72 -13.60
N VAL A 23 -15.34 1.21 -12.47
CA VAL A 23 -15.75 2.61 -12.31
C VAL A 23 -14.56 3.40 -11.78
N MET A 24 -13.92 4.16 -12.65
CA MET A 24 -12.69 4.88 -12.34
C MET A 24 -12.89 6.39 -12.38
N ARG A 25 -12.45 7.07 -11.33
CA ARG A 25 -12.47 8.52 -11.20
C ARG A 25 -11.06 9.03 -10.88
N PRO A 26 -10.52 9.99 -11.67
CA PRO A 26 -9.21 10.55 -11.38
C PRO A 26 -9.16 11.18 -9.99
N VAL A 27 -8.05 10.98 -9.28
CA VAL A 27 -7.74 11.63 -8.01
C VAL A 27 -6.38 12.31 -8.10
N LYS A 28 -6.17 13.34 -7.29
CA LYS A 28 -4.89 14.05 -7.20
C LYS A 28 -4.37 13.93 -5.76
N PRO A 29 -3.70 12.83 -5.43
CA PRO A 29 -3.11 12.69 -4.10
C PRO A 29 -1.94 13.66 -3.92
N ALA A 30 -1.79 14.19 -2.71
CA ALA A 30 -0.74 15.15 -2.36
C ALA A 30 0.55 14.42 -1.94
N PHE A 31 1.16 13.66 -2.85
CA PHE A 31 2.41 12.92 -2.58
C PHE A 31 3.68 13.73 -2.82
N GLY A 32 3.56 14.89 -3.46
CA GLY A 32 4.73 15.69 -3.84
C GLY A 32 5.64 15.98 -2.66
N GLY A 33 6.93 15.69 -2.85
CA GLY A 33 7.93 15.87 -1.83
C GLY A 33 8.21 14.67 -0.92
N TYR A 34 7.44 13.60 -1.01
CA TYR A 34 7.72 12.35 -0.29
C TYR A 34 8.67 11.46 -1.08
N THR A 35 9.36 10.56 -0.37
CA THR A 35 10.10 9.45 -0.97
C THR A 35 9.28 8.17 -0.80
N LEU A 36 8.97 7.53 -1.90
CA LEU A 36 8.36 6.21 -1.95
C LEU A 36 9.44 5.15 -1.78
N LEU A 37 9.24 4.22 -0.88
CA LEU A 37 10.02 3.01 -0.74
C LEU A 37 9.13 1.81 -0.93
N ILE A 38 9.39 1.00 -1.95
CA ILE A 38 8.70 -0.27 -2.20
C ILE A 38 9.58 -1.39 -1.69
N VAL A 39 9.00 -2.30 -0.93
CA VAL A 39 9.66 -3.51 -0.42
C VAL A 39 8.84 -4.73 -0.82
N LYS A 40 9.49 -5.74 -1.39
CA LYS A 40 8.84 -6.99 -1.78
C LYS A 40 9.69 -8.17 -1.36
N PRO A 41 9.25 -8.97 -0.38
CA PRO A 41 9.92 -10.21 0.00
C PRO A 41 9.69 -11.30 -1.04
N ASP A 42 10.48 -12.36 -0.99
CA ASP A 42 10.32 -13.56 -1.84
C ASP A 42 9.01 -14.32 -1.52
N GLU A 43 8.40 -14.04 -0.39
CA GLU A 43 7.13 -14.62 0.03
C GLU A 43 6.01 -14.25 -0.94
N ALA A 44 5.25 -15.25 -1.38
CA ALA A 44 4.13 -15.09 -2.29
C ALA A 44 2.81 -15.20 -1.54
N VAL A 45 1.89 -14.27 -1.79
CA VAL A 45 0.50 -14.33 -1.33
C VAL A 45 -0.40 -14.53 -2.54
N SER A 46 -1.25 -15.55 -2.54
CA SER A 46 -2.20 -15.71 -3.63
C SER A 46 -3.38 -14.75 -3.48
N THR A 47 -3.84 -14.17 -4.58
CA THR A 47 -5.02 -13.30 -4.59
C THR A 47 -6.24 -14.03 -4.00
N ARG A 48 -6.40 -15.33 -4.27
CA ARG A 48 -7.50 -16.14 -3.71
C ARG A 48 -7.43 -16.19 -2.18
N GLU A 49 -6.26 -16.40 -1.62
CA GLU A 49 -6.03 -16.42 -0.18
C GLU A 49 -6.36 -15.08 0.46
N ALA A 50 -5.86 -13.98 -0.11
CA ALA A 50 -6.14 -12.64 0.38
C ALA A 50 -7.66 -12.36 0.43
N TYR A 51 -8.38 -12.69 -0.65
CA TYR A 51 -9.83 -12.50 -0.72
C TYR A 51 -10.63 -13.40 0.24
N ALA A 52 -10.12 -14.59 0.58
CA ALA A 52 -10.84 -15.53 1.46
C ALA A 52 -11.07 -14.99 2.87
N GLY A 53 -10.23 -14.07 3.34
CA GLY A 53 -10.32 -13.50 4.69
C GLY A 53 -10.95 -12.10 4.74
N VAL A 54 -11.22 -11.48 3.61
CA VAL A 54 -11.81 -10.13 3.58
C VAL A 54 -13.30 -10.20 3.96
N ARG A 55 -13.69 -9.33 4.88
CA ARG A 55 -15.09 -9.08 5.21
C ARG A 55 -15.47 -7.71 4.67
N PRO A 56 -16.17 -7.64 3.52
CA PRO A 56 -16.56 -6.35 2.94
C PRO A 56 -17.42 -5.56 3.94
N ALA A 57 -17.05 -4.30 4.14
CA ALA A 57 -17.77 -3.37 4.99
C ALA A 57 -17.76 -1.97 4.35
N VAL A 58 -18.79 -1.21 4.61
CA VAL A 58 -18.79 0.21 4.24
C VAL A 58 -17.94 0.96 5.27
N PRO A 59 -16.87 1.65 4.86
CA PRO A 59 -16.04 2.39 5.80
C PRO A 59 -16.81 3.55 6.41
N ALA A 60 -16.55 3.87 7.69
CA ALA A 60 -17.16 5.00 8.38
C ALA A 60 -16.74 6.36 7.78
N GLU A 61 -15.53 6.43 7.23
CA GLU A 61 -14.97 7.59 6.53
C GLU A 61 -14.61 7.16 5.10
N SER A 62 -14.98 7.97 4.11
CA SER A 62 -14.66 7.62 2.72
C SER A 62 -13.15 7.71 2.48
N LEU A 63 -12.63 6.82 1.62
CA LEU A 63 -11.23 6.86 1.21
C LEU A 63 -10.86 8.23 0.60
N GLU A 64 -11.79 8.84 -0.14
CA GLU A 64 -11.56 10.15 -0.77
C GLU A 64 -11.40 11.27 0.28
N GLU A 65 -12.18 11.25 1.34
CA GLU A 65 -12.06 12.22 2.46
C GLU A 65 -10.73 12.01 3.19
N SER A 66 -10.41 10.76 3.52
CA SER A 66 -9.13 10.42 4.16
C SER A 66 -7.92 10.84 3.33
N MET A 67 -7.98 10.69 2.00
CA MET A 67 -6.88 11.06 1.10
C MET A 67 -6.73 12.57 0.86
N ARG A 68 -7.70 13.40 1.25
CA ARG A 68 -7.57 14.88 1.26
C ARG A 68 -6.74 15.38 2.43
N LEU A 69 -6.57 14.56 3.45
CA LEU A 69 -5.72 14.89 4.59
C LEU A 69 -4.23 14.79 4.21
N PRO A 70 -3.34 15.47 4.95
CA PRO A 70 -1.91 15.27 4.78
C PRO A 70 -1.53 13.79 4.95
N VAL A 71 -0.52 13.32 4.21
CA VAL A 71 -0.06 11.92 4.25
C VAL A 71 0.27 11.47 5.67
N THR A 72 0.78 12.35 6.50
CA THR A 72 1.07 12.10 7.93
C THR A 72 -0.17 11.72 8.76
N ALA A 73 -1.37 12.01 8.27
CA ALA A 73 -2.64 11.64 8.92
C ALA A 73 -3.24 10.33 8.36
N TRP A 74 -2.61 9.69 7.36
CA TRP A 74 -3.19 8.51 6.70
C TRP A 74 -3.03 7.22 7.51
N GLN A 75 -1.96 7.12 8.31
CA GLN A 75 -1.71 5.90 9.08
C GLN A 75 -2.89 5.62 10.03
N GLY A 76 -3.51 4.43 9.86
CA GLY A 76 -4.72 4.04 10.60
C GLY A 76 -6.05 4.48 9.97
N ARG A 77 -6.07 5.44 9.04
CA ARG A 77 -7.27 5.89 8.29
C ARG A 77 -7.36 5.26 6.90
N VAL A 78 -6.33 5.43 6.10
CA VAL A 78 -6.20 4.76 4.80
C VAL A 78 -5.69 3.35 5.06
N LYS A 79 -6.56 2.35 4.90
CA LYS A 79 -6.29 0.96 5.25
C LYS A 79 -6.38 0.07 4.02
N ASN A 80 -5.58 -0.98 4.02
CA ASN A 80 -5.75 -2.09 3.10
C ASN A 80 -6.47 -3.23 3.85
N ASP A 81 -7.70 -3.54 3.45
CA ASP A 81 -8.55 -4.52 4.13
C ASP A 81 -8.05 -5.97 4.03
N PHE A 82 -7.07 -6.24 3.16
CA PHE A 82 -6.40 -7.53 3.11
C PHE A 82 -5.40 -7.73 4.26
N GLU A 83 -4.82 -6.65 4.80
CA GLU A 83 -3.74 -6.73 5.80
C GLU A 83 -4.07 -7.59 7.02
N PRO A 84 -5.22 -7.46 7.68
CA PRO A 84 -5.48 -8.24 8.90
C PRO A 84 -5.40 -9.75 8.67
N HIS A 85 -5.96 -10.24 7.57
CA HIS A 85 -5.95 -11.66 7.23
C HIS A 85 -4.59 -12.12 6.72
N VAL A 86 -4.02 -11.38 5.78
CA VAL A 86 -2.74 -11.73 5.17
C VAL A 86 -1.62 -11.69 6.21
N PHE A 87 -1.58 -10.70 7.10
CA PHE A 87 -0.55 -10.60 8.13
C PHE A 87 -0.68 -11.68 9.22
N ALA A 88 -1.89 -12.18 9.48
CA ALA A 88 -2.08 -13.31 10.37
C ALA A 88 -1.50 -14.61 9.78
N ALA A 89 -1.64 -14.81 8.46
CA ALA A 89 -1.09 -15.97 7.75
C ALA A 89 0.42 -15.81 7.42
N HIS A 90 0.86 -14.57 7.21
CA HIS A 90 2.21 -14.19 6.79
C HIS A 90 2.83 -13.15 7.74
N PRO A 91 3.25 -13.53 8.95
CA PRO A 91 3.75 -12.59 9.97
C PRO A 91 4.95 -11.75 9.54
N ARG A 92 5.79 -12.27 8.63
CA ARG A 92 6.94 -11.53 8.06
C ARG A 92 6.51 -10.26 7.30
N LEU A 93 5.31 -10.25 6.70
CA LEU A 93 4.78 -9.05 6.03
C LEU A 93 4.38 -7.99 7.06
N ALA A 94 3.80 -8.39 8.20
CA ALA A 94 3.52 -7.48 9.30
C ALA A 94 4.82 -6.87 9.87
N GLU A 95 5.84 -7.71 10.11
CA GLU A 95 7.16 -7.27 10.56
C GLU A 95 7.80 -6.27 9.59
N LEU A 96 7.67 -6.53 8.28
CA LEU A 96 8.19 -5.65 7.23
C LEU A 96 7.49 -4.29 7.24
N LYS A 97 6.16 -4.25 7.40
CA LYS A 97 5.40 -3.01 7.56
C LYS A 97 5.83 -2.23 8.80
N GLU A 98 5.95 -2.90 9.93
CA GLU A 98 6.41 -2.26 11.17
C GLU A 98 7.82 -1.70 11.03
N SER A 99 8.72 -2.41 10.33
CA SER A 99 10.09 -1.93 10.11
C SER A 99 10.13 -0.64 9.29
N LEU A 100 9.26 -0.49 8.28
CA LEU A 100 9.11 0.76 7.53
C LEU A 100 8.69 1.92 8.46
N LEU A 101 7.69 1.69 9.30
CA LEU A 101 7.20 2.70 10.26
C LEU A 101 8.27 3.06 11.30
N LYS A 102 8.98 2.06 11.84
CA LYS A 102 10.11 2.28 12.79
C LYS A 102 11.27 3.06 12.16
N ALA A 103 11.48 2.87 10.85
CA ALA A 103 12.48 3.64 10.09
C ALA A 103 12.06 5.08 9.80
N GLY A 104 10.81 5.45 10.12
CA GLY A 104 10.28 6.80 9.99
C GLY A 104 9.41 7.03 8.76
N ALA A 105 8.87 5.98 8.15
CA ALA A 105 7.79 6.16 7.19
C ALA A 105 6.58 6.79 7.89
N VAL A 106 6.06 7.87 7.34
CA VAL A 106 4.85 8.55 7.85
C VAL A 106 3.58 7.78 7.51
N TYR A 107 3.67 6.93 6.51
CA TYR A 107 2.62 6.00 6.11
C TYR A 107 3.24 4.74 5.51
N ALA A 108 2.72 3.58 5.88
CA ALA A 108 3.09 2.30 5.27
C ALA A 108 1.86 1.39 5.12
N ALA A 109 1.79 0.68 4.00
CA ALA A 109 0.71 -0.25 3.70
C ALA A 109 1.16 -1.36 2.75
N MET A 110 0.42 -2.46 2.74
CA MET A 110 0.53 -3.48 1.72
C MET A 110 -0.11 -3.02 0.42
N SER A 111 0.47 -3.34 -0.71
CA SER A 111 -0.07 -3.04 -2.03
C SER A 111 -0.97 -4.17 -2.53
N GLY A 112 -2.25 -3.85 -2.80
CA GLY A 112 -3.23 -4.83 -3.28
C GLY A 112 -3.35 -6.04 -2.35
N SER A 113 -3.33 -7.24 -2.91
CA SER A 113 -3.37 -8.51 -2.16
C SER A 113 -2.00 -8.93 -1.57
N GLY A 114 -0.96 -8.13 -1.74
CA GLY A 114 0.40 -8.44 -1.30
C GLY A 114 1.21 -9.18 -2.38
N SER A 115 2.41 -9.61 -2.09
CA SER A 115 3.18 -9.45 -0.85
C SER A 115 3.98 -8.14 -0.79
N ALA A 116 3.93 -7.31 -1.83
CA ALA A 116 4.62 -6.03 -1.84
C ALA A 116 4.01 -5.06 -0.79
N LEU A 117 4.88 -4.33 -0.11
CA LEU A 117 4.51 -3.24 0.78
C LEU A 117 5.21 -1.96 0.32
N PHE A 118 4.70 -0.83 0.78
CA PHE A 118 5.35 0.44 0.53
C PHE A 118 5.30 1.35 1.75
N GLY A 119 6.26 2.26 1.82
CA GLY A 119 6.32 3.33 2.81
C GLY A 119 6.50 4.68 2.14
N LEU A 120 5.87 5.72 2.68
CA LEU A 120 6.07 7.11 2.30
C LEU A 120 6.89 7.81 3.41
N PHE A 121 7.98 8.42 3.01
CA PHE A 121 8.90 9.12 3.90
C PHE A 121 8.90 10.62 3.55
N ASP A 122 8.76 11.46 4.54
CA ASP A 122 8.96 12.91 4.43
C ASP A 122 10.45 13.30 4.46
N ASP A 123 11.29 12.44 5.07
CA ASP A 123 12.74 12.57 5.10
C ASP A 123 13.40 11.56 4.15
N PRO A 124 14.01 12.02 3.04
CA PRO A 124 14.66 11.14 2.07
C PRO A 124 15.87 10.40 2.64
N VAL A 125 16.54 10.94 3.66
CA VAL A 125 17.70 10.30 4.29
C VAL A 125 17.27 9.05 5.03
N ARG A 126 16.13 9.09 5.71
CA ARG A 126 15.55 7.91 6.39
C ARG A 126 15.19 6.81 5.39
N ALA A 127 14.56 7.18 4.28
CA ALA A 127 14.27 6.22 3.21
C ALA A 127 15.54 5.61 2.61
N GLN A 128 16.60 6.42 2.43
CA GLN A 128 17.88 5.96 1.88
C GLN A 128 18.59 4.96 2.82
N ASN A 129 18.52 5.20 4.12
CA ASN A 129 19.18 4.39 5.15
C ASN A 129 18.36 3.16 5.58
N TYR A 130 17.14 3.00 5.07
CA TYR A 130 16.33 1.83 5.43
C TYR A 130 16.99 0.54 4.99
N THR A 131 17.03 -0.41 5.92
CA THR A 131 17.45 -1.80 5.67
C THR A 131 16.33 -2.73 6.15
N PRO A 132 15.91 -3.70 5.33
CA PRO A 132 14.91 -4.69 5.74
C PRO A 132 15.37 -5.49 6.96
N PRO A 133 14.45 -6.00 7.79
CA PRO A 133 14.79 -6.81 8.97
C PRO A 133 15.31 -8.21 8.62
N PHE A 134 15.23 -8.62 7.34
CA PHE A 134 15.70 -9.92 6.87
C PHE A 134 16.10 -9.86 5.41
N ASP A 135 16.87 -10.86 4.95
CA ASP A 135 17.34 -11.00 3.57
C ASP A 135 16.22 -11.42 2.60
N GLY A 136 16.50 -11.31 1.29
CA GLY A 136 15.56 -11.72 0.23
C GLY A 136 14.44 -10.70 0.01
N VAL A 137 14.67 -9.43 0.33
CA VAL A 137 13.71 -8.34 0.10
C VAL A 137 14.19 -7.46 -1.03
N PHE A 138 13.40 -7.40 -2.11
CA PHE A 138 13.60 -6.40 -3.17
C PHE A 138 13.25 -5.01 -2.63
N LEU A 139 14.08 -4.03 -3.01
CA LEU A 139 13.92 -2.62 -2.64
C LEU A 139 13.91 -1.74 -3.88
N HIS A 140 12.95 -0.81 -3.94
CA HIS A 140 12.95 0.29 -4.91
C HIS A 140 12.64 1.61 -4.20
N ARG A 141 13.36 2.67 -4.57
CA ARG A 141 13.19 4.02 -4.01
C ARG A 141 12.94 5.01 -5.13
N GLU A 142 11.98 5.90 -4.91
CA GLU A 142 11.64 6.95 -5.86
C GLU A 142 11.21 8.22 -5.14
N ARG A 143 11.63 9.38 -5.65
CA ARG A 143 11.16 10.69 -5.18
C ARG A 143 9.90 11.06 -5.95
N LEU A 144 8.81 11.35 -5.24
CA LEU A 144 7.50 11.71 -5.81
C LEU A 144 7.37 13.22 -6.02
#